data_430fb683d88bab018e7bcb0fe840cb99
#
_entry.id   430fb683d88bab018e7bcb0fe840cb99
#
_cell.length_a   1.000
_cell.length_b   1.000
_cell.length_c   1.000
_cell.angle_alpha   90.00
_cell.angle_beta   90.00
_cell.angle_gamma   90.00
#
_symmetry.space_group_name_H-M   'P 1'
#
loop_
_entity.id
_entity.type
_entity.pdbx_description
1 polymer ?
#
loop_
_entity_poly.entity_id
_entity_poly.type
_entity_poly.pdbx_seq_one_letter_code
_entity_poly.pdbx_strand_id
1 'polypeptide(L)'
;MASNGPQWCHTAASERSTRNTGAPSAHSRWACYPAEWNMHPLLLTLFIGALMLRVGSVVVSMRHEKALKAQGAREYGRRTSHLLAAAHTLFYGGALVEGLWRRTQPTPWTLVGLLLYGLAILALVLVWRELQGLWTVKLIIASDHRLNQSTLFRWVRHPNYFLNIIPELVGLALIMGAWLVLVIGLPLYLLVLRQRIVQEEQVMHAHFPQYATRRLSLRDQDTTRRHPAS
;
A
#
# COMPACT_ATOMS: atom_id res chain seq x y z
N MET A 1 53.71 -1.73 -5.84
CA MET A 1 52.42 -1.01 -5.61
C MET A 1 51.51 -1.96 -4.87
N ALA A 2 51.46 -1.81 -3.55
CA ALA A 2 50.66 -2.67 -2.66
C ALA A 2 49.24 -2.09 -2.55
N SER A 3 48.22 -2.85 -2.95
CA SER A 3 46.83 -2.49 -2.82
C SER A 3 46.39 -2.70 -1.37
N ASN A 4 46.02 -1.58 -0.70
CA ASN A 4 45.44 -1.59 0.64
C ASN A 4 44.07 -2.27 0.59
N GLY A 5 43.98 -3.50 1.10
CA GLY A 5 42.70 -4.13 1.44
C GLY A 5 42.07 -3.49 2.69
N PRO A 6 40.77 -3.58 2.88
CA PRO A 6 40.07 -2.89 3.97
C PRO A 6 40.52 -3.40 5.35
N GLN A 7 40.80 -2.46 6.25
CA GLN A 7 41.39 -2.62 7.60
C GLN A 7 40.57 -3.40 8.63
N TRP A 8 39.45 -4.00 8.28
CA TRP A 8 38.53 -4.65 9.22
C TRP A 8 38.91 -6.11 9.60
N CYS A 9 39.92 -6.68 8.96
CA CYS A 9 40.36 -8.05 9.24
C CYS A 9 41.48 -8.16 10.30
N HIS A 10 41.97 -7.06 10.87
CA HIS A 10 43.20 -7.07 11.67
C HIS A 10 43.03 -7.20 13.18
N THR A 11 41.82 -7.08 13.74
CA THR A 11 41.65 -7.03 15.20
C THR A 11 41.33 -8.34 15.90
N ALA A 12 41.13 -9.44 15.16
CA ALA A 12 40.85 -10.75 15.79
C ALA A 12 42.06 -11.71 15.89
N ALA A 13 43.22 -11.33 15.34
CA ALA A 13 44.42 -12.23 15.28
C ALA A 13 45.48 -11.94 16.33
N SER A 14 45.36 -10.89 17.18
CA SER A 14 46.45 -10.42 18.04
C SER A 14 46.46 -10.99 19.47
N GLU A 15 45.45 -11.75 19.91
CA GLU A 15 45.39 -12.19 21.32
C GLU A 15 45.56 -13.69 21.62
N ARG A 16 45.98 -14.51 20.63
CA ARG A 16 46.27 -15.93 20.92
C ARG A 16 47.50 -16.43 20.15
N SER A 17 48.65 -15.90 20.47
CA SER A 17 49.91 -16.49 20.07
C SER A 17 50.75 -16.83 21.30
N THR A 18 50.42 -17.92 21.97
CA THR A 18 51.43 -18.76 22.60
C THR A 18 50.91 -20.20 22.74
N ARG A 19 51.61 -21.14 22.08
CA ARG A 19 51.47 -22.59 22.16
C ARG A 19 50.37 -23.24 21.32
N ASN A 20 50.65 -23.53 20.08
CA ASN A 20 50.56 -24.91 19.58
C ASN A 20 51.18 -25.03 18.17
N THR A 21 52.23 -25.85 18.02
CA THR A 21 52.87 -26.22 16.78
C THR A 21 52.09 -27.35 16.10
N GLY A 22 50.87 -27.08 15.67
CA GLY A 22 50.08 -27.94 14.82
C GLY A 22 49.79 -27.22 13.52
N ALA A 23 50.10 -27.83 12.37
CA ALA A 23 49.79 -27.26 11.05
C ALA A 23 48.28 -26.93 10.99
N PRO A 24 47.89 -25.72 10.53
CA PRO A 24 46.47 -25.35 10.43
C PRO A 24 45.83 -26.26 9.38
N SER A 25 44.83 -27.02 9.83
CA SER A 25 44.01 -27.82 8.93
C SER A 25 43.32 -26.90 7.90
N ALA A 26 43.30 -27.33 6.63
CA ALA A 26 42.80 -26.58 5.49
C ALA A 26 41.31 -26.16 5.54
N HIS A 27 40.65 -26.32 6.69
CA HIS A 27 39.24 -26.08 6.88
C HIS A 27 38.89 -24.75 7.55
N SER A 28 39.84 -23.93 7.95
CA SER A 28 39.59 -22.58 8.48
C SER A 28 39.78 -21.49 7.42
N ARG A 29 39.34 -21.74 6.19
CA ARG A 29 39.05 -20.63 5.31
C ARG A 29 37.77 -19.98 5.83
N TRP A 30 37.92 -19.04 6.74
CA TRP A 30 36.88 -18.07 7.07
C TRP A 30 36.48 -17.44 5.74
N ALA A 31 35.35 -17.90 5.22
CA ALA A 31 34.70 -17.16 4.17
C ALA A 31 34.38 -15.81 4.80
N CYS A 32 35.17 -14.79 4.50
CA CYS A 32 34.74 -13.41 4.64
C CYS A 32 33.51 -13.30 3.74
N TYR A 33 32.33 -13.56 4.28
CA TYR A 33 31.09 -13.19 3.62
C TYR A 33 31.21 -11.69 3.38
N PRO A 34 31.17 -11.24 2.12
CA PRO A 34 31.11 -9.81 1.86
C PRO A 34 29.93 -9.33 2.68
N ALA A 35 30.16 -8.35 3.56
CA ALA A 35 29.10 -7.68 4.27
C ALA A 35 28.03 -7.34 3.23
N GLU A 36 26.86 -7.98 3.30
CA GLU A 36 25.85 -7.85 2.28
C GLU A 36 25.39 -6.40 2.25
N TRP A 37 25.91 -5.63 1.33
CA TRP A 37 25.69 -4.20 1.17
C TRP A 37 24.31 -3.90 0.59
N ASN A 38 23.45 -4.90 0.49
CA ASN A 38 22.17 -4.85 -0.16
C ASN A 38 21.00 -5.02 0.83
N MET A 39 19.86 -4.48 0.48
CA MET A 39 18.60 -4.79 1.15
C MET A 39 18.35 -6.30 1.15
N HIS A 40 17.75 -6.83 2.21
CA HIS A 40 17.48 -8.26 2.34
C HIS A 40 16.61 -8.77 1.17
N PRO A 41 17.01 -9.85 0.48
CA PRO A 41 16.32 -10.32 -0.73
C PRO A 41 14.85 -10.67 -0.50
N LEU A 42 14.49 -11.14 0.71
CA LEU A 42 13.10 -11.38 1.10
C LEU A 42 12.24 -10.12 0.94
N LEU A 43 12.73 -8.95 1.40
CA LEU A 43 11.98 -7.69 1.32
C LEU A 43 11.78 -7.26 -0.14
N LEU A 44 12.79 -7.46 -0.98
CA LEU A 44 12.68 -7.20 -2.41
C LEU A 44 11.66 -8.12 -3.07
N THR A 45 11.66 -9.41 -2.72
CA THR A 45 10.66 -10.38 -3.21
C THR A 45 9.25 -9.99 -2.79
N LEU A 46 9.06 -9.59 -1.53
CA LEU A 46 7.78 -9.11 -1.02
C LEU A 46 7.32 -7.85 -1.75
N PHE A 47 8.25 -6.91 -2.01
CA PHE A 47 7.94 -5.71 -2.79
C PHE A 47 7.52 -6.03 -4.22
N ILE A 48 8.23 -6.93 -4.90
CA ILE A 48 7.88 -7.37 -6.26
C ILE A 48 6.49 -8.03 -6.25
N GLY A 49 6.21 -8.89 -5.28
CA GLY A 49 4.89 -9.50 -5.11
C GLY A 49 3.78 -8.45 -4.91
N ALA A 50 4.03 -7.46 -4.05
CA ALA A 50 3.12 -6.34 -3.81
C ALA A 50 2.87 -5.53 -5.10
N LEU A 51 3.93 -5.23 -5.84
CA LEU A 51 3.84 -4.52 -7.12
C LEU A 51 3.03 -5.31 -8.16
N MET A 52 3.26 -6.63 -8.27
CA MET A 52 2.52 -7.50 -9.18
C MET A 52 1.02 -7.55 -8.84
N LEU A 53 0.68 -7.66 -7.56
CA LEU A 53 -0.72 -7.59 -7.09
C LEU A 53 -1.35 -6.24 -7.47
N ARG A 54 -0.61 -5.15 -7.29
CA ARG A 54 -1.09 -3.80 -7.64
C ARG A 54 -1.30 -3.64 -9.13
N VAL A 55 -0.33 -4.03 -9.96
CA VAL A 55 -0.45 -4.00 -11.41
C VAL A 55 -1.63 -4.88 -11.87
N GLY A 56 -1.77 -6.08 -11.32
CA GLY A 56 -2.89 -6.97 -11.60
C GLY A 56 -4.25 -6.32 -11.30
N SER A 57 -4.38 -5.66 -10.15
CA SER A 57 -5.61 -4.93 -9.78
C SER A 57 -5.92 -3.80 -10.76
N VAL A 58 -4.90 -3.04 -11.18
CA VAL A 58 -5.07 -1.98 -12.19
C VAL A 58 -5.50 -2.55 -13.54
N VAL A 59 -4.92 -3.67 -13.98
CA VAL A 59 -5.32 -4.34 -15.24
C VAL A 59 -6.78 -4.78 -15.19
N VAL A 60 -7.23 -5.39 -14.09
CA VAL A 60 -8.64 -5.76 -13.90
C VAL A 60 -9.54 -4.52 -13.94
N SER A 61 -9.15 -3.44 -13.22
CA SER A 61 -9.88 -2.17 -13.26
C SER A 61 -10.01 -1.60 -14.67
N MET A 62 -8.93 -1.65 -15.47
CA MET A 62 -8.95 -1.17 -16.86
C MET A 62 -9.89 -1.99 -17.74
N ARG A 63 -9.99 -3.31 -17.51
CA ARG A 63 -10.95 -4.18 -18.23
C ARG A 63 -12.38 -3.79 -17.89
N HIS A 64 -12.71 -3.60 -16.62
CA HIS A 64 -14.03 -3.14 -16.19
C HIS A 64 -14.35 -1.74 -16.74
N GLU A 65 -13.39 -0.81 -16.69
CA GLU A 65 -13.54 0.51 -17.29
C GLU A 65 -13.92 0.45 -18.77
N LYS A 66 -13.21 -0.39 -19.54
CA LYS A 66 -13.49 -0.57 -20.97
C LYS A 66 -14.89 -1.12 -21.21
N ALA A 67 -15.31 -2.11 -20.43
CA ALA A 67 -16.64 -2.69 -20.51
C ALA A 67 -17.76 -1.69 -20.17
N LEU A 68 -17.58 -0.93 -19.08
CA LEU A 68 -18.55 0.10 -18.67
C LEU A 68 -18.66 1.24 -19.68
N LYS A 69 -17.54 1.70 -20.24
CA LYS A 69 -17.53 2.74 -21.29
C LYS A 69 -18.22 2.27 -22.58
N ALA A 70 -18.08 0.99 -22.94
CA ALA A 70 -18.80 0.40 -24.08
C ALA A 70 -20.32 0.41 -23.87
N GLN A 71 -20.79 0.43 -22.62
CA GLN A 71 -22.20 0.53 -22.22
C GLN A 71 -22.68 1.98 -22.02
N GLY A 72 -21.87 2.98 -22.45
CA GLY A 72 -22.22 4.39 -22.35
C GLY A 72 -21.91 5.08 -21.02
N ALA A 73 -21.16 4.43 -20.13
CA ALA A 73 -20.75 5.03 -18.86
C ALA A 73 -19.78 6.20 -19.06
N ARG A 74 -19.93 7.24 -18.24
CA ARG A 74 -19.10 8.45 -18.31
C ARG A 74 -18.04 8.48 -17.19
N GLU A 75 -16.82 8.88 -17.56
CA GLU A 75 -15.70 9.07 -16.62
C GLU A 75 -15.72 10.49 -16.04
N TYR A 76 -15.64 10.60 -14.72
CA TYR A 76 -15.57 11.86 -13.99
C TYR A 76 -14.22 11.99 -13.28
N GLY A 77 -13.70 13.24 -13.18
CA GLY A 77 -12.49 13.51 -12.41
C GLY A 77 -11.22 12.86 -12.95
N ARG A 78 -11.04 12.85 -14.25
CA ARG A 78 -9.86 12.27 -14.90
C ARG A 78 -8.53 12.78 -14.33
N ARG A 79 -8.43 14.11 -14.06
CA ARG A 79 -7.20 14.72 -13.50
C ARG A 79 -6.87 14.17 -12.10
N THR A 80 -7.86 14.07 -11.22
CA THR A 80 -7.66 13.53 -9.86
C THR A 80 -7.38 12.04 -9.88
N SER A 81 -7.94 11.27 -10.84
CA SER A 81 -7.59 9.87 -11.05
C SER A 81 -6.11 9.70 -11.42
N HIS A 82 -5.61 10.51 -12.35
CA HIS A 82 -4.19 10.48 -12.74
C HIS A 82 -3.28 10.96 -11.60
N LEU A 83 -3.68 12.00 -10.86
CA LEU A 83 -2.93 12.49 -9.71
C LEU A 83 -2.83 11.42 -8.61
N LEU A 84 -3.93 10.73 -8.31
CA LEU A 84 -3.94 9.64 -7.34
C LEU A 84 -3.07 8.46 -7.79
N ALA A 85 -3.13 8.09 -9.07
CA ALA A 85 -2.28 7.04 -9.63
C ALA A 85 -0.79 7.42 -9.58
N ALA A 86 -0.45 8.67 -9.92
CA ALA A 86 0.92 9.18 -9.83
C ALA A 86 1.42 9.19 -8.38
N ALA A 87 0.61 9.70 -7.44
CA ALA A 87 0.94 9.69 -6.01
C ALA A 87 1.17 8.26 -5.48
N HIS A 88 0.37 7.30 -5.93
CA HIS A 88 0.52 5.89 -5.57
C HIS A 88 1.84 5.30 -6.11
N THR A 89 2.15 5.57 -7.38
CA THR A 89 3.40 5.13 -8.01
C THR A 89 4.61 5.76 -7.33
N LEU A 90 4.55 7.05 -6.99
CA LEU A 90 5.61 7.74 -6.26
C LEU A 90 5.81 7.19 -4.86
N PHE A 91 4.72 6.81 -4.18
CA PHE A 91 4.81 6.18 -2.86
C PHE A 91 5.52 4.83 -2.92
N TYR A 92 5.15 3.96 -3.87
CA TYR A 92 5.81 2.67 -4.10
C TYR A 92 7.28 2.84 -4.47
N GLY A 93 7.57 3.74 -5.42
CA GLY A 93 8.94 4.06 -5.84
C GLY A 93 9.78 4.62 -4.69
N GLY A 94 9.22 5.54 -3.91
CA GLY A 94 9.86 6.11 -2.72
C GLY A 94 10.16 5.03 -1.67
N ALA A 95 9.21 4.14 -1.40
CA ALA A 95 9.40 3.04 -0.45
C ALA A 95 10.52 2.09 -0.90
N LEU A 96 10.61 1.79 -2.20
CA LEU A 96 11.70 0.99 -2.74
C LEU A 96 13.04 1.70 -2.61
N VAL A 97 13.12 2.96 -3.03
CA VAL A 97 14.36 3.76 -2.97
C VAL A 97 14.85 3.89 -1.53
N GLU A 98 13.96 4.21 -0.58
CA GLU A 98 14.32 4.32 0.83
C GLU A 98 14.76 2.98 1.42
N GLY A 99 14.05 1.88 1.11
CA GLY A 99 14.41 0.53 1.55
C GLY A 99 15.79 0.10 1.04
N LEU A 100 16.09 0.39 -0.22
CA LEU A 100 17.41 0.13 -0.83
C LEU A 100 18.50 1.00 -0.20
N TRP A 101 18.24 2.30 -0.04
CA TRP A 101 19.20 3.24 0.55
C TRP A 101 19.53 2.90 2.01
N ARG A 102 18.54 2.52 2.79
CA ARG A 102 18.69 2.10 4.20
C ARG A 102 19.25 0.68 4.34
N ARG A 103 19.35 -0.08 3.23
CA ARG A 103 19.74 -1.50 3.28
C ARG A 103 18.93 -2.28 4.29
N THR A 104 17.60 -2.07 4.23
CA THR A 104 16.66 -2.56 5.24
C THR A 104 16.76 -4.07 5.40
N GLN A 105 16.78 -4.50 6.66
CA GLN A 105 16.71 -5.89 7.09
C GLN A 105 15.33 -6.19 7.69
N PRO A 106 14.88 -7.45 7.69
CA PRO A 106 13.64 -7.84 8.35
C PRO A 106 13.64 -7.46 9.83
N THR A 107 12.57 -6.83 10.28
CA THR A 107 12.35 -6.39 11.67
C THR A 107 10.98 -6.85 12.15
N PRO A 108 10.64 -6.74 13.43
CA PRO A 108 9.26 -6.99 13.90
C PRO A 108 8.22 -6.15 13.16
N TRP A 109 8.58 -4.94 12.73
CA TRP A 109 7.72 -4.07 11.91
C TRP A 109 7.39 -4.67 10.54
N THR A 110 8.28 -5.50 10.00
CA THR A 110 8.02 -6.24 8.74
C THR A 110 6.83 -7.19 8.89
N LEU A 111 6.70 -7.88 10.03
CA LEU A 111 5.55 -8.74 10.31
C LEU A 111 4.25 -7.92 10.44
N VAL A 112 4.30 -6.81 11.18
CA VAL A 112 3.15 -5.89 11.30
C VAL A 112 2.74 -5.39 9.92
N GLY A 113 3.72 -5.00 9.10
CA GLY A 113 3.48 -4.56 7.72
C GLY A 113 2.86 -5.65 6.85
N LEU A 114 3.32 -6.90 6.96
CA LEU A 114 2.77 -8.05 6.24
C LEU A 114 1.32 -8.35 6.64
N LEU A 115 1.01 -8.32 7.93
CA LEU A 115 -0.35 -8.51 8.43
C LEU A 115 -1.27 -7.41 7.90
N LEU A 116 -0.84 -6.16 7.99
CA LEU A 116 -1.62 -5.02 7.53
C LEU A 116 -1.84 -5.04 6.01
N TYR A 117 -0.78 -5.37 5.26
CA TYR A 117 -0.86 -5.53 3.81
C TYR A 117 -1.78 -6.68 3.41
N GLY A 118 -1.69 -7.84 4.11
CA GLY A 118 -2.57 -8.98 3.90
C GLY A 118 -4.04 -8.66 4.16
N LEU A 119 -4.34 -7.92 5.24
CA LEU A 119 -5.69 -7.42 5.53
C LEU A 119 -6.19 -6.46 4.44
N ALA A 120 -5.32 -5.60 3.91
CA ALA A 120 -5.64 -4.71 2.80
C ALA A 120 -6.02 -5.49 1.53
N ILE A 121 -5.27 -6.54 1.20
CA ILE A 121 -5.59 -7.40 0.04
C ILE A 121 -6.90 -8.15 0.27
N LEU A 122 -7.15 -8.66 1.47
CA LEU A 122 -8.44 -9.29 1.80
C LEU A 122 -9.59 -8.30 1.60
N ALA A 123 -9.44 -7.06 2.10
CA ALA A 123 -10.42 -6.01 1.91
C ALA A 123 -10.64 -5.67 0.42
N LEU A 124 -9.56 -5.62 -0.37
CA LEU A 124 -9.66 -5.44 -1.84
C LEU A 124 -10.51 -6.53 -2.49
N VAL A 125 -10.27 -7.79 -2.14
CA VAL A 125 -11.02 -8.93 -2.67
C VAL A 125 -12.49 -8.84 -2.27
N LEU A 126 -12.78 -8.47 -1.02
CA LEU A 126 -14.16 -8.28 -0.56
C LEU A 126 -14.87 -7.15 -1.31
N VAL A 127 -14.22 -5.98 -1.45
CA VAL A 127 -14.76 -4.85 -2.23
C VAL A 127 -14.99 -5.24 -3.69
N TRP A 128 -14.05 -5.97 -4.28
CA TRP A 128 -14.17 -6.44 -5.65
C TRP A 128 -15.35 -7.42 -5.83
N ARG A 129 -15.53 -8.35 -4.89
CA ARG A 129 -16.68 -9.27 -4.89
C ARG A 129 -18.02 -8.54 -4.77
N GLU A 130 -18.09 -7.53 -3.92
CA GLU A 130 -19.31 -6.73 -3.73
C GLU A 130 -19.66 -5.86 -4.95
N LEU A 131 -18.66 -5.29 -5.60
CA LEU A 131 -18.85 -4.41 -6.76
C LEU A 131 -18.84 -5.15 -8.09
N GLN A 132 -18.32 -6.39 -8.12
CA GLN A 132 -18.18 -7.21 -9.33
C GLN A 132 -17.62 -6.39 -10.52
N GLY A 133 -18.29 -6.38 -11.67
CA GLY A 133 -17.88 -5.64 -12.86
C GLY A 133 -17.93 -4.10 -12.74
N LEU A 134 -18.51 -3.58 -11.67
CA LEU A 134 -18.57 -2.12 -11.41
C LEU A 134 -17.31 -1.59 -10.70
N TRP A 135 -16.45 -2.48 -10.18
CA TRP A 135 -15.23 -2.04 -9.51
C TRP A 135 -14.23 -1.44 -10.49
N THR A 136 -13.91 -0.16 -10.29
CA THR A 136 -12.90 0.57 -11.06
C THR A 136 -12.11 1.50 -10.14
N VAL A 137 -10.83 1.76 -10.49
CA VAL A 137 -9.99 2.77 -9.81
C VAL A 137 -10.45 4.19 -10.16
N LYS A 138 -11.05 4.35 -11.35
CA LYS A 138 -11.58 5.64 -11.83
C LYS A 138 -13.03 5.83 -11.41
N LEU A 139 -13.47 7.08 -11.33
CA LEU A 139 -14.87 7.40 -11.07
C LEU A 139 -15.67 7.29 -12.36
N ILE A 140 -16.40 6.20 -12.51
CA ILE A 140 -17.23 5.91 -13.67
C ILE A 140 -18.67 5.72 -13.22
N ILE A 141 -19.58 6.48 -13.81
CA ILE A 141 -21.02 6.34 -13.57
C ILE A 141 -21.64 5.66 -14.78
N ALA A 142 -22.19 4.46 -14.55
CA ALA A 142 -22.96 3.75 -15.56
C ALA A 142 -24.33 4.45 -15.75
N SER A 143 -24.89 4.38 -16.96
CA SER A 143 -26.20 4.94 -17.30
C SER A 143 -27.35 4.33 -16.49
N ASP A 144 -27.21 3.07 -16.05
CA ASP A 144 -28.17 2.35 -15.20
C ASP A 144 -27.54 2.02 -13.82
N HIS A 145 -26.84 3.00 -13.24
CA HIS A 145 -26.14 2.81 -11.97
C HIS A 145 -27.13 2.79 -10.79
N ARG A 146 -27.31 1.59 -10.20
CA ARG A 146 -28.00 1.43 -8.92
C ARG A 146 -27.00 1.59 -7.78
N LEU A 147 -27.35 2.39 -6.77
CA LEU A 147 -26.51 2.51 -5.57
C LEU A 147 -26.33 1.12 -4.92
N ASN A 148 -25.11 0.67 -4.77
CA ASN A 148 -24.83 -0.55 -4.05
C ASN A 148 -25.19 -0.37 -2.56
N GLN A 149 -26.17 -1.19 -2.08
CA GLN A 149 -26.67 -1.14 -0.72
C GLN A 149 -26.08 -2.24 0.18
N SER A 150 -24.96 -2.83 -0.23
CA SER A 150 -24.35 -3.91 0.56
C SER A 150 -23.94 -3.43 1.95
N THR A 151 -23.87 -4.39 2.87
CA THR A 151 -23.51 -4.13 4.28
C THR A 151 -22.19 -3.40 4.43
N LEU A 152 -21.20 -3.69 3.58
CA LEU A 152 -19.89 -3.05 3.58
C LEU A 152 -19.99 -1.52 3.34
N PHE A 153 -20.81 -1.09 2.36
CA PHE A 153 -21.02 0.32 2.02
C PHE A 153 -21.95 1.06 3.01
N ARG A 154 -22.63 0.31 3.88
CA ARG A 154 -23.40 0.91 5.01
C ARG A 154 -22.48 1.38 6.12
N TRP A 155 -21.41 0.60 6.43
CA TRP A 155 -20.48 0.89 7.52
C TRP A 155 -19.37 1.85 7.10
N VAL A 156 -18.83 1.67 5.89
CA VAL A 156 -17.72 2.49 5.38
C VAL A 156 -18.11 3.07 4.02
N ARG A 157 -18.17 4.39 3.90
CA ARG A 157 -18.59 5.07 2.65
C ARG A 157 -17.62 4.82 1.50
N HIS A 158 -16.32 4.76 1.79
CA HIS A 158 -15.26 4.57 0.82
C HIS A 158 -14.38 3.38 1.24
N PRO A 159 -14.93 2.14 1.22
CA PRO A 159 -14.22 0.97 1.76
C PRO A 159 -12.91 0.70 1.02
N ASN A 160 -12.87 0.95 -0.29
CA ASN A 160 -11.64 0.79 -1.06
C ASN A 160 -10.50 1.72 -0.60
N TYR A 161 -10.82 2.93 -0.12
CA TYR A 161 -9.81 3.86 0.36
C TYR A 161 -9.34 3.53 1.78
N PHE A 162 -10.26 3.32 2.70
CA PHE A 162 -9.95 3.15 4.12
C PHE A 162 -9.55 1.72 4.50
N LEU A 163 -10.14 0.71 3.87
CA LEU A 163 -9.86 -0.69 4.20
C LEU A 163 -8.80 -1.33 3.31
N ASN A 164 -8.58 -0.79 2.10
CA ASN A 164 -7.58 -1.31 1.18
C ASN A 164 -6.39 -0.34 1.03
N ILE A 165 -6.56 0.81 0.38
CA ILE A 165 -5.44 1.64 -0.08
C ILE A 165 -4.58 2.16 1.08
N ILE A 166 -5.19 2.71 2.14
CA ILE A 166 -4.41 3.26 3.27
C ILE A 166 -3.65 2.16 4.01
N PRO A 167 -4.28 1.03 4.42
CA PRO A 167 -3.54 -0.06 5.06
C PRO A 167 -2.49 -0.70 4.13
N GLU A 168 -2.74 -0.78 2.83
CA GLU A 168 -1.78 -1.24 1.82
C GLU A 168 -0.50 -0.40 1.85
N LEU A 169 -0.64 0.92 1.77
CA LEU A 169 0.51 1.85 1.75
C LEU A 169 1.28 1.83 3.07
N VAL A 170 0.58 1.84 4.21
CA VAL A 170 1.20 1.73 5.53
C VAL A 170 1.93 0.39 5.66
N GLY A 171 1.26 -0.71 5.30
CA GLY A 171 1.85 -2.05 5.32
C GLY A 171 3.11 -2.16 4.48
N LEU A 172 3.06 -1.63 3.24
CA LEU A 172 4.22 -1.61 2.34
C LEU A 172 5.39 -0.80 2.94
N ALA A 173 5.12 0.39 3.47
CA ALA A 173 6.16 1.22 4.09
C ALA A 173 6.81 0.52 5.29
N LEU A 174 6.03 -0.18 6.12
CA LEU A 174 6.55 -0.96 7.25
C LEU A 174 7.38 -2.16 6.79
N ILE A 175 6.94 -2.89 5.74
CA ILE A 175 7.70 -4.00 5.15
C ILE A 175 9.06 -3.51 4.67
N MET A 176 9.08 -2.37 3.97
CA MET A 176 10.29 -1.80 3.38
C MET A 176 11.15 -1.00 4.37
N GLY A 177 10.68 -0.77 5.62
CA GLY A 177 11.35 0.11 6.59
C GLY A 177 11.43 1.56 6.09
N ALA A 178 10.48 1.97 5.25
CA ALA A 178 10.45 3.27 4.57
C ALA A 178 9.77 4.33 5.44
N TRP A 179 10.43 4.72 6.52
CA TRP A 179 9.90 5.64 7.54
C TRP A 179 9.69 7.06 7.03
N LEU A 180 10.59 7.57 6.15
CA LEU A 180 10.43 8.91 5.55
C LEU A 180 9.21 8.94 4.64
N VAL A 181 9.05 7.90 3.80
CA VAL A 181 7.88 7.77 2.95
C VAL A 181 6.61 7.63 3.78
N LEU A 182 6.66 6.91 4.91
CA LEU A 182 5.52 6.80 5.82
C LEU A 182 5.15 8.15 6.45
N VAL A 183 6.13 8.90 6.97
CA VAL A 183 5.88 10.14 7.72
C VAL A 183 5.59 11.33 6.80
N ILE A 184 6.21 11.41 5.63
CA ILE A 184 6.06 12.52 4.68
C ILE A 184 5.15 12.12 3.52
N GLY A 185 5.41 10.97 2.90
CA GLY A 185 4.70 10.51 1.70
C GLY A 185 3.23 10.18 1.98
N LEU A 186 2.92 9.53 3.12
CA LEU A 186 1.54 9.20 3.45
C LEU A 186 0.66 10.43 3.67
N PRO A 187 1.02 11.45 4.45
CA PRO A 187 0.24 12.68 4.55
C PRO A 187 0.00 13.37 3.20
N LEU A 188 1.04 13.45 2.34
CA LEU A 188 0.89 14.02 0.99
C LEU A 188 -0.08 13.19 0.14
N TYR A 189 0.01 11.87 0.21
CA TYR A 189 -0.93 10.98 -0.44
C TYR A 189 -2.37 11.19 0.06
N LEU A 190 -2.56 11.32 1.38
CA LEU A 190 -3.88 11.54 1.99
C LEU A 190 -4.51 12.87 1.54
N LEU A 191 -3.72 13.92 1.28
CA LEU A 191 -4.24 15.17 0.70
C LEU A 191 -4.82 14.94 -0.70
N VAL A 192 -4.11 14.19 -1.55
CA VAL A 192 -4.59 13.82 -2.89
C VAL A 192 -5.84 12.95 -2.79
N LEU A 193 -5.82 11.98 -1.88
CA LEU A 193 -6.96 11.09 -1.62
C LEU A 193 -8.19 11.87 -1.16
N ARG A 194 -8.01 12.84 -0.26
CA ARG A 194 -9.10 13.72 0.19
C ARG A 194 -9.72 14.49 -0.98
N GLN A 195 -8.91 15.07 -1.88
CA GLN A 195 -9.42 15.73 -3.06
C GLN A 195 -10.26 14.78 -3.92
N ARG A 196 -9.82 13.54 -4.06
CA ARG A 196 -10.54 12.49 -4.78
C ARG A 196 -11.89 12.18 -4.14
N ILE A 197 -11.92 11.98 -2.81
CA ILE A 197 -13.15 11.69 -2.06
C ILE A 197 -14.16 12.84 -2.21
N VAL A 198 -13.72 14.09 -2.02
CA VAL A 198 -14.58 15.26 -2.18
C VAL A 198 -15.20 15.33 -3.56
N GLN A 199 -14.40 15.10 -4.60
CA GLN A 199 -14.88 15.10 -5.98
C GLN A 199 -15.88 13.97 -6.24
N GLU A 200 -15.62 12.77 -5.72
CA GLU A 200 -16.53 11.63 -5.82
C GLU A 200 -17.88 11.93 -5.14
N GLU A 201 -17.86 12.50 -3.94
CA GLU A 201 -19.09 12.91 -3.25
C GLU A 201 -19.86 13.98 -4.04
N GLN A 202 -19.18 15.00 -4.61
CA GLN A 202 -19.83 16.02 -5.44
C GLN A 202 -20.54 15.42 -6.65
N VAL A 203 -19.86 14.51 -7.36
CA VAL A 203 -20.42 13.85 -8.54
C VAL A 203 -21.61 12.95 -8.13
N MET A 204 -21.49 12.21 -7.02
CA MET A 204 -22.58 11.37 -6.53
C MET A 204 -23.81 12.20 -6.10
N HIS A 205 -23.61 13.32 -5.42
CA HIS A 205 -24.71 14.23 -5.07
C HIS A 205 -25.40 14.81 -6.31
N ALA A 206 -24.66 15.16 -7.35
CA ALA A 206 -25.22 15.73 -8.57
C ALA A 206 -26.06 14.72 -9.38
N HIS A 207 -25.70 13.42 -9.35
CA HIS A 207 -26.35 12.40 -10.17
C HIS A 207 -27.39 11.58 -9.40
N PHE A 208 -27.33 11.55 -8.06
CA PHE A 208 -28.22 10.74 -7.22
C PHE A 208 -28.81 11.58 -6.08
N PRO A 209 -29.98 12.23 -6.28
CA PRO A 209 -30.66 13.01 -5.21
C PRO A 209 -30.91 12.18 -3.95
N GLN A 210 -31.16 10.88 -4.10
CA GLN A 210 -31.36 9.94 -2.98
C GLN A 210 -30.11 9.78 -2.10
N TYR A 211 -28.92 10.10 -2.61
CA TYR A 211 -27.67 10.06 -1.84
C TYR A 211 -27.64 11.15 -0.76
N ALA A 212 -28.26 12.29 -1.02
CA ALA A 212 -28.42 13.41 -0.08
C ALA A 212 -29.41 13.09 1.05
N THR A 213 -30.56 12.50 0.72
CA THR A 213 -31.64 12.14 1.68
C THR A 213 -31.16 11.07 2.68
N ARG A 214 -30.32 10.15 2.26
CA ARG A 214 -29.74 9.13 3.15
C ARG A 214 -28.86 9.73 4.25
N ARG A 215 -28.21 10.87 4.00
CA ARG A 215 -27.42 11.58 5.00
C ARG A 215 -28.28 12.20 6.10
N LEU A 216 -29.46 12.69 5.74
CA LEU A 216 -30.41 13.28 6.68
C LEU A 216 -31.06 12.20 7.57
N SER A 217 -31.48 11.08 6.99
CA SER A 217 -32.12 10.00 7.77
C SER A 217 -31.18 9.33 8.79
N LEU A 218 -29.89 9.17 8.48
CA LEU A 218 -28.91 8.64 9.42
C LEU A 218 -28.59 9.64 10.53
N ARG A 219 -28.59 10.93 10.23
CA ARG A 219 -28.38 12.00 11.22
C ARG A 219 -29.58 12.15 12.16
N ASP A 220 -30.78 12.01 11.64
CA ASP A 220 -32.01 12.04 12.45
C ASP A 220 -32.11 10.80 13.36
N GLN A 221 -31.75 9.63 12.90
CA GLN A 221 -31.70 8.43 13.72
C GLN A 221 -30.67 8.52 14.85
N ASP A 222 -29.55 9.17 14.62
CA ASP A 222 -28.48 9.35 15.64
C ASP A 222 -28.92 10.43 16.67
N THR A 223 -29.62 11.50 16.25
CA THR A 223 -30.18 12.52 17.14
C THR A 223 -31.32 11.95 17.99
N THR A 224 -32.17 11.13 17.42
CA THR A 224 -33.30 10.50 18.16
C THR A 224 -32.80 9.47 19.17
N ARG A 225 -31.66 8.78 18.88
CA ARG A 225 -31.01 7.88 19.85
C ARG A 225 -30.33 8.60 21.00
N ARG A 226 -29.83 9.83 20.78
CA ARG A 226 -29.13 10.63 21.80
C ARG A 226 -30.08 11.41 22.71
N HIS A 227 -31.31 11.66 22.28
CA HIS A 227 -32.35 12.30 23.05
C HIS A 227 -33.64 11.49 22.96
N PRO A 228 -33.76 10.34 23.69
CA PRO A 228 -35.04 9.69 23.85
C PRO A 228 -35.96 10.70 24.57
N ALA A 229 -37.11 10.98 23.94
CA ALA A 229 -38.12 11.85 24.53
C ALA A 229 -38.42 11.39 25.96
N SER A 230 -38.11 12.23 26.93
CA SER A 230 -38.43 12.08 28.34
C SER A 230 -39.93 12.27 28.54
#